data_d056a3e20711559a9d5c467a9e7e9e5b
#
_entry.id   d056a3e20711559a9d5c467a9e7e9e5b
#
_cell.length_a   1.000
_cell.length_b   1.000
_cell.length_c   1.000
_cell.angle_alpha   90.00
_cell.angle_beta   90.00
_cell.angle_gamma   90.00
#
_symmetry.space_group_name_H-M   'P 1'
#
loop_
_entity.id
_entity.type
_entity.pdbx_description
1 polymer ?
#
loop_
_entity_poly.entity_id
_entity_poly.type
_entity_poly.pdbx_seq_one_letter_code
_entity_poly.pdbx_strand_id
1 'polypeptide(L)'
;MICIYHYKTEQHPSSSTEDFANEAFVLIKDVTGSDAIKFLTIEKNKRSQEEAIDVIKKADANDYVIIDNIGSLGTNLYNNYQTITTLLINKVIVLFADAPIPLKRQIDPNFNKQFLAGIQYHLYSLKEQENNNKKSVGRPVVQYPVGWEQCYAKWKNKEISSKTFMEQMGLKKATFYNLLTEYKSEKNI
;
A
#
# COMPACT_ATOMS: atom_id res chain seq x y z
N MET A 1 1.28 31.93 -10.56
CA MET A 1 2.57 31.23 -10.83
C MET A 1 2.26 29.76 -10.86
N ILE A 2 2.70 29.05 -11.88
CA ILE A 2 2.50 27.60 -12.03
C ILE A 2 3.82 26.92 -11.67
N CYS A 3 3.76 25.88 -10.82
CA CYS A 3 4.93 25.07 -10.52
C CYS A 3 4.83 23.71 -11.24
N ILE A 4 5.94 23.27 -11.81
CA ILE A 4 6.10 21.93 -12.35
C ILE A 4 7.11 21.20 -11.47
N TYR A 5 6.68 20.15 -10.81
CA TYR A 5 7.51 19.29 -9.97
C TYR A 5 7.86 18.03 -10.76
N HIS A 6 9.13 17.89 -11.13
CA HIS A 6 9.63 16.71 -11.80
C HIS A 6 10.32 15.80 -10.76
N TYR A 7 9.66 14.69 -10.41
CA TYR A 7 10.20 13.67 -9.50
C TYR A 7 11.02 12.66 -10.28
N LYS A 8 12.35 12.69 -10.05
CA LYS A 8 13.33 11.86 -10.75
C LYS A 8 13.84 10.74 -9.86
N THR A 9 13.75 9.49 -10.34
CA THR A 9 14.33 8.32 -9.68
C THR A 9 15.62 7.89 -10.36
N GLU A 10 16.59 7.37 -9.58
CA GLU A 10 17.86 6.87 -10.16
C GLU A 10 17.71 5.64 -11.06
N GLN A 11 16.62 4.89 -10.88
CA GLN A 11 16.46 3.60 -11.53
C GLN A 11 16.21 3.67 -13.05
N HIS A 12 15.83 4.84 -13.55
CA HIS A 12 15.64 5.08 -14.97
C HIS A 12 16.20 6.45 -15.36
N PRO A 13 17.53 6.59 -15.49
CA PRO A 13 18.10 7.75 -16.19
C PRO A 13 17.86 7.54 -17.68
N SER A 14 16.60 7.39 -18.11
CA SER A 14 16.31 7.37 -19.52
C SER A 14 16.23 8.82 -19.97
N SER A 15 16.96 9.16 -21.04
CA SER A 15 16.76 10.39 -21.80
C SER A 15 15.26 10.66 -22.05
N SER A 16 14.44 9.62 -22.12
CA SER A 16 13.00 9.69 -22.34
C SER A 16 12.22 10.48 -21.28
N THR A 17 12.57 10.38 -19.98
CA THR A 17 11.84 11.13 -18.93
C THR A 17 12.20 12.62 -18.92
N GLU A 18 13.45 12.95 -19.21
CA GLU A 18 13.87 14.36 -19.37
C GLU A 18 13.25 14.97 -20.62
N ASP A 19 13.22 14.23 -21.72
CA ASP A 19 12.57 14.66 -22.97
C ASP A 19 11.06 14.87 -22.74
N PHE A 20 10.40 13.94 -22.03
CA PHE A 20 9.00 14.09 -21.65
C PHE A 20 8.76 15.32 -20.76
N ALA A 21 9.63 15.58 -19.78
CA ALA A 21 9.50 16.74 -18.91
C ALA A 21 9.69 18.06 -19.66
N ASN A 22 10.59 18.11 -20.64
CA ASN A 22 10.80 19.24 -21.52
C ASN A 22 9.59 19.46 -22.44
N GLU A 23 9.05 18.40 -23.04
CA GLU A 23 7.83 18.46 -23.85
C GLU A 23 6.64 18.95 -23.02
N ALA A 24 6.50 18.42 -21.78
CA ALA A 24 5.47 18.86 -20.85
C ALA A 24 5.58 20.36 -20.53
N PHE A 25 6.78 20.84 -20.26
CA PHE A 25 7.00 22.26 -20.00
C PHE A 25 6.53 23.15 -21.18
N VAL A 26 6.91 22.81 -22.41
CA VAL A 26 6.51 23.55 -23.60
C VAL A 26 4.99 23.54 -23.77
N LEU A 27 4.38 22.35 -23.66
CA LEU A 27 2.94 22.21 -23.84
C LEU A 27 2.14 22.93 -22.75
N ILE A 28 2.59 22.87 -21.49
CA ILE A 28 1.94 23.57 -20.37
C ILE A 28 2.00 25.07 -20.58
N LYS A 29 3.16 25.60 -21.04
CA LYS A 29 3.31 26.99 -21.37
C LYS A 29 2.33 27.45 -22.47
N ASP A 30 2.20 26.64 -23.52
CA ASP A 30 1.29 26.92 -24.64
C ASP A 30 -0.18 26.90 -24.20
N VAL A 31 -0.59 25.88 -23.42
CA VAL A 31 -1.99 25.70 -22.99
C VAL A 31 -2.39 26.75 -21.95
N THR A 32 -1.50 27.11 -21.04
CA THR A 32 -1.81 28.06 -19.96
C THR A 32 -1.60 29.49 -20.32
N GLY A 33 -0.82 29.78 -21.38
CA GLY A 33 -0.39 31.13 -21.75
C GLY A 33 0.43 31.81 -20.67
N SER A 34 0.94 31.06 -19.68
CA SER A 34 1.66 31.62 -18.54
C SER A 34 3.16 31.68 -18.81
N ASP A 35 3.75 32.86 -18.67
CA ASP A 35 5.22 33.02 -18.66
C ASP A 35 5.82 32.77 -17.26
N ALA A 36 5.00 32.77 -16.22
CA ALA A 36 5.44 32.56 -14.84
C ALA A 36 5.37 31.06 -14.44
N ILE A 37 6.20 30.25 -15.09
CA ILE A 37 6.31 28.81 -14.77
C ILE A 37 7.63 28.56 -14.04
N LYS A 38 7.54 27.91 -12.86
CA LYS A 38 8.69 27.46 -12.09
C LYS A 38 8.86 25.96 -12.25
N PHE A 39 10.02 25.53 -12.74
CA PHE A 39 10.37 24.12 -12.87
C PHE A 39 11.25 23.68 -11.69
N LEU A 40 10.86 22.63 -11.00
CA LEU A 40 11.54 22.10 -9.81
C LEU A 40 11.84 20.60 -10.01
N THR A 41 13.11 20.27 -10.13
CA THR A 41 13.53 18.86 -10.15
C THR A 41 13.75 18.37 -8.72
N ILE A 42 13.11 17.26 -8.37
CA ILE A 42 13.22 16.59 -7.09
C ILE A 42 13.94 15.25 -7.30
N GLU A 43 15.21 15.19 -6.92
CA GLU A 43 16.03 13.98 -7.07
C GLU A 43 15.93 13.14 -5.81
N LYS A 44 15.56 11.87 -5.97
CA LYS A 44 15.45 10.90 -4.87
C LYS A 44 16.78 10.69 -4.15
N ASN A 45 17.90 10.77 -4.86
CA ASN A 45 19.25 10.51 -4.30
C ASN A 45 19.70 11.56 -3.28
N LYS A 46 19.17 12.77 -3.41
CA LYS A 46 19.54 13.92 -2.54
C LYS A 46 18.62 14.05 -1.33
N ARG A 47 17.54 13.29 -1.28
CA ARG A 47 16.53 13.33 -0.23
C ARG A 47 16.03 11.93 0.09
N SER A 48 15.57 11.71 1.33
CA SER A 48 14.79 10.52 1.61
C SER A 48 13.52 10.52 0.74
N GLN A 49 12.99 9.33 0.46
CA GLN A 49 11.75 9.20 -0.32
C GLN A 49 10.58 9.97 0.31
N GLU A 50 10.50 9.98 1.64
CA GLU A 50 9.47 10.68 2.40
C GLU A 50 9.59 12.21 2.23
N GLU A 51 10.80 12.76 2.32
CA GLU A 51 11.04 14.19 2.10
C GLU A 51 10.70 14.62 0.66
N ALA A 52 11.00 13.78 -0.33
CA ALA A 52 10.65 14.05 -1.72
C ALA A 52 9.14 14.07 -1.94
N ILE A 53 8.41 13.11 -1.37
CA ILE A 53 6.95 13.05 -1.40
C ILE A 53 6.33 14.25 -0.68
N ASP A 54 6.89 14.68 0.44
CA ASP A 54 6.40 15.85 1.19
C ASP A 54 6.58 17.15 0.41
N VAL A 55 7.61 17.25 -0.43
CA VAL A 55 7.75 18.39 -1.36
C VAL A 55 6.65 18.36 -2.42
N ILE A 56 6.38 17.19 -3.00
CA ILE A 56 5.33 17.04 -4.02
C ILE A 56 3.94 17.34 -3.45
N LYS A 57 3.67 16.92 -2.21
CA LYS A 57 2.40 17.18 -1.52
C LYS A 57 2.13 18.67 -1.24
N LYS A 58 3.14 19.53 -1.36
CA LYS A 58 2.99 20.99 -1.24
C LYS A 58 2.57 21.65 -2.55
N ALA A 59 2.37 20.89 -3.62
CA ALA A 59 1.86 21.40 -4.88
C ALA A 59 0.46 21.97 -4.70
N ASP A 60 0.21 23.13 -5.24
CA ASP A 60 -1.05 23.85 -5.19
C ASP A 60 -1.97 23.50 -6.38
N ALA A 61 -3.22 23.92 -6.31
CA ALA A 61 -4.16 23.74 -7.40
C ALA A 61 -3.62 24.33 -8.72
N ASN A 62 -3.70 23.57 -9.79
CA ASN A 62 -3.19 23.85 -11.13
C ASN A 62 -1.65 23.76 -11.29
N ASP A 63 -0.93 23.30 -10.26
CA ASP A 63 0.43 22.84 -10.42
C ASP A 63 0.48 21.49 -11.12
N TYR A 64 1.64 21.15 -11.64
CA TYR A 64 1.88 19.89 -12.34
C TYR A 64 2.94 19.07 -11.58
N VAL A 65 2.70 17.76 -11.49
CA VAL A 65 3.65 16.80 -10.95
C VAL A 65 3.94 15.75 -12.02
N ILE A 66 5.20 15.63 -12.41
CA ILE A 66 5.70 14.65 -13.37
C ILE A 66 6.36 13.53 -12.58
N ILE A 67 5.93 12.29 -12.80
CA ILE A 67 6.51 11.07 -12.25
C ILE A 67 6.68 10.05 -13.37
N ASP A 68 7.63 9.13 -13.23
CA ASP A 68 7.81 8.06 -14.23
C ASP A 68 6.56 7.19 -14.28
N ASN A 69 6.23 6.57 -13.16
CA ASN A 69 5.04 5.74 -12.97
C ASN A 69 4.64 5.73 -11.48
N ILE A 70 3.53 5.08 -11.16
CA ILE A 70 3.02 5.01 -9.77
C ILE A 70 4.02 4.33 -8.82
N GLY A 71 4.75 3.31 -9.31
CA GLY A 71 5.75 2.57 -8.52
C GLY A 71 6.98 3.40 -8.17
N SER A 72 7.28 4.46 -8.93
CA SER A 72 8.44 5.32 -8.68
C SER A 72 8.35 6.06 -7.34
N LEU A 73 7.15 6.31 -6.83
CA LEU A 73 6.91 6.98 -5.55
C LEU A 73 7.31 6.12 -4.34
N GLY A 74 7.41 4.79 -4.47
CA GLY A 74 7.85 3.92 -3.40
C GLY A 74 7.44 2.46 -3.55
N THR A 75 7.87 1.65 -2.59
CA THR A 75 7.61 0.20 -2.59
C THR A 75 6.18 -0.16 -2.12
N ASN A 76 5.54 0.72 -1.35
CA ASN A 76 4.17 0.51 -0.89
C ASN A 76 3.17 1.11 -1.87
N LEU A 77 2.58 0.27 -2.69
CA LEU A 77 1.66 0.67 -3.75
C LEU A 77 0.42 1.40 -3.22
N TYR A 78 -0.09 0.98 -2.06
CA TYR A 78 -1.24 1.64 -1.43
C TYR A 78 -0.92 3.11 -1.05
N ASN A 79 0.24 3.35 -0.45
CA ASN A 79 0.69 4.70 -0.10
C ASN A 79 0.93 5.56 -1.35
N ASN A 80 1.45 4.97 -2.42
CA ASN A 80 1.65 5.65 -3.70
C ASN A 80 0.31 6.12 -4.28
N TYR A 81 -0.69 5.24 -4.32
CA TYR A 81 -2.04 5.60 -4.76
C TYR A 81 -2.68 6.68 -3.87
N GLN A 82 -2.49 6.61 -2.56
CA GLN A 82 -2.98 7.65 -1.64
C GLN A 82 -2.33 9.01 -1.92
N THR A 83 -1.02 9.04 -2.18
CA THR A 83 -0.30 10.27 -2.53
C THR A 83 -0.88 10.89 -3.80
N ILE A 84 -1.04 10.08 -4.87
CA ILE A 84 -1.62 10.56 -6.13
C ILE A 84 -3.07 11.02 -5.93
N THR A 85 -3.86 10.29 -5.17
CA THR A 85 -5.24 10.68 -4.84
C THR A 85 -5.28 12.05 -4.16
N THR A 86 -4.38 12.30 -3.20
CA THR A 86 -4.29 13.59 -2.51
C THR A 86 -3.97 14.71 -3.47
N LEU A 87 -3.00 14.51 -4.39
CA LEU A 87 -2.65 15.51 -5.41
C LEU A 87 -3.85 15.83 -6.31
N LEU A 88 -4.53 14.81 -6.83
CA LEU A 88 -5.67 14.98 -7.73
C LEU A 88 -6.88 15.64 -7.04
N ILE A 89 -7.14 15.34 -5.76
CA ILE A 89 -8.18 16.02 -4.95
C ILE A 89 -7.83 17.50 -4.80
N ASN A 90 -6.57 17.83 -4.60
CA ASN A 90 -6.07 19.20 -4.52
C ASN A 90 -6.00 19.89 -5.89
N LYS A 91 -6.53 19.27 -6.95
CA LYS A 91 -6.53 19.78 -8.33
C LYS A 91 -5.12 19.97 -8.90
N VAL A 92 -4.15 19.25 -8.41
CA VAL A 92 -2.83 19.11 -9.01
C VAL A 92 -2.95 18.17 -10.23
N ILE A 93 -2.30 18.50 -11.32
CA ILE A 93 -2.29 17.67 -12.54
C ILE A 93 -1.10 16.72 -12.46
N VAL A 94 -1.37 15.42 -12.44
CA VAL A 94 -0.31 14.39 -12.38
C VAL A 94 -0.06 13.84 -13.77
N LEU A 95 1.20 13.87 -14.19
CA LEU A 95 1.68 13.40 -15.49
C LEU A 95 2.60 12.19 -15.30
N PHE A 96 2.40 11.15 -16.10
CA PHE A 96 3.15 9.90 -16.06
C PHE A 96 4.00 9.76 -17.32
N ALA A 97 5.32 9.79 -17.17
CA ALA A 97 6.25 9.71 -18.29
C ALA A 97 6.22 8.34 -19.00
N ASP A 98 6.07 7.25 -18.23
CA ASP A 98 6.05 5.87 -18.75
C ASP A 98 4.65 5.42 -19.21
N ALA A 99 3.62 6.28 -19.08
CA ALA A 99 2.27 5.87 -19.46
C ALA A 99 2.09 5.92 -20.99
N PRO A 100 1.45 4.91 -21.60
CA PRO A 100 1.13 4.91 -23.03
C PRO A 100 -0.05 5.84 -23.35
N ILE A 101 -0.07 7.02 -22.75
CA ILE A 101 -1.13 8.02 -22.86
C ILE A 101 -0.50 9.32 -23.35
N PRO A 102 -0.96 9.87 -24.49
CA PRO A 102 -0.42 11.11 -25.03
C PRO A 102 -0.48 12.24 -24.02
N LEU A 103 0.59 13.03 -23.92
CA LEU A 103 0.72 14.12 -22.97
C LEU A 103 -0.44 15.13 -23.02
N LYS A 104 -0.91 15.49 -24.23
CA LYS A 104 -2.09 16.35 -24.40
C LYS A 104 -3.34 15.83 -23.70
N ARG A 105 -3.49 14.50 -23.60
CA ARG A 105 -4.62 13.89 -22.89
C ARG A 105 -4.41 13.91 -21.38
N GLN A 106 -3.17 13.73 -20.94
CA GLN A 106 -2.85 13.78 -19.51
C GLN A 106 -3.05 15.16 -18.90
N ILE A 107 -2.85 16.23 -19.67
CA ILE A 107 -3.06 17.63 -19.25
C ILE A 107 -4.56 17.98 -19.17
N ASP A 108 -5.46 17.24 -19.82
CA ASP A 108 -6.89 17.53 -19.79
C ASP A 108 -7.46 17.34 -18.37
N PRO A 109 -8.08 18.37 -17.78
CA PRO A 109 -8.69 18.25 -16.44
C PRO A 109 -9.76 17.16 -16.33
N ASN A 110 -10.45 16.84 -17.44
CA ASN A 110 -11.44 15.76 -17.45
C ASN A 110 -10.78 14.39 -17.34
N PHE A 111 -9.61 14.22 -17.96
CA PHE A 111 -8.83 13.00 -17.81
C PHE A 111 -8.43 12.79 -16.34
N ASN A 112 -7.92 13.82 -15.67
CA ASN A 112 -7.55 13.75 -14.26
C ASN A 112 -8.73 13.37 -13.35
N LYS A 113 -9.94 13.87 -13.62
CA LYS A 113 -11.16 13.48 -12.88
C LYS A 113 -11.50 12.00 -13.07
N GLN A 114 -11.45 11.51 -14.32
CA GLN A 114 -11.71 10.10 -14.64
C GLN A 114 -10.64 9.20 -14.00
N PHE A 115 -9.38 9.63 -14.04
CA PHE A 115 -8.26 8.92 -13.46
C PHE A 115 -8.38 8.84 -11.93
N LEU A 116 -8.77 9.93 -11.27
CA LEU A 116 -9.06 9.95 -9.82
C LEU A 116 -10.14 8.92 -9.46
N ALA A 117 -11.24 8.88 -10.20
CA ALA A 117 -12.31 7.91 -9.95
C ALA A 117 -11.82 6.46 -10.10
N GLY A 118 -10.99 6.19 -11.12
CA GLY A 118 -10.37 4.87 -11.31
C GLY A 118 -9.44 4.47 -10.16
N ILE A 119 -8.60 5.39 -9.69
CA ILE A 119 -7.72 5.16 -8.54
C ILE A 119 -8.53 4.89 -7.27
N GLN A 120 -9.56 5.68 -6.99
CA GLN A 120 -10.39 5.51 -5.80
C GLN A 120 -11.08 4.13 -5.81
N TYR A 121 -11.60 3.71 -6.95
CA TYR A 121 -12.16 2.37 -7.11
C TYR A 121 -11.11 1.27 -6.84
N HIS A 122 -9.90 1.44 -7.37
CA HIS A 122 -8.82 0.48 -7.15
C HIS A 122 -8.38 0.41 -5.68
N LEU A 123 -8.25 1.54 -5.01
CA LEU A 123 -7.95 1.60 -3.57
C LEU A 123 -9.03 0.92 -2.73
N TYR A 124 -10.29 1.07 -3.09
CA TYR A 124 -11.38 0.38 -2.43
C TYR A 124 -11.25 -1.14 -2.58
N SER A 125 -10.98 -1.64 -3.79
CA SER A 125 -10.80 -3.07 -4.04
C SER A 125 -9.60 -3.67 -3.30
N LEU A 126 -8.49 -2.93 -3.18
CA LEU A 126 -7.33 -3.36 -2.40
C LEU A 126 -7.66 -3.50 -0.90
N LYS A 127 -8.41 -2.55 -0.33
CA LYS A 127 -8.87 -2.65 1.06
C LYS A 127 -9.78 -3.84 1.31
N GLU A 128 -10.68 -4.13 0.39
CA GLU A 128 -11.53 -5.33 0.50
C GLU A 128 -10.72 -6.63 0.47
N GLN A 129 -9.72 -6.71 -0.40
CA GLN A 129 -8.83 -7.87 -0.48
C GLN A 129 -8.02 -8.04 0.82
N GLU A 130 -7.46 -6.95 1.38
CA GLU A 130 -6.78 -7.01 2.68
C GLU A 130 -7.70 -7.47 3.81
N ASN A 131 -8.92 -6.98 3.86
CA ASN A 131 -9.89 -7.36 4.89
C ASN A 131 -10.31 -8.83 4.76
N ASN A 132 -10.47 -9.32 3.54
CA ASN A 132 -10.78 -10.71 3.27
C ASN A 132 -9.61 -11.63 3.63
N ASN A 133 -8.37 -11.22 3.33
CA ASN A 133 -7.17 -11.95 3.72
C ASN A 133 -6.97 -11.95 5.25
N LYS A 134 -7.27 -10.86 5.95
CA LYS A 134 -7.22 -10.81 7.43
C LYS A 134 -8.28 -11.71 8.07
N LYS A 135 -9.43 -11.89 7.44
CA LYS A 135 -10.47 -12.83 7.92
C LYS A 135 -10.07 -14.30 7.74
N SER A 136 -9.21 -14.61 6.77
CA SER A 136 -8.72 -15.98 6.53
C SER A 136 -7.54 -16.39 7.41
N VAL A 137 -6.85 -15.43 8.03
CA VAL A 137 -5.75 -15.67 8.98
C VAL A 137 -6.27 -15.59 10.41
N GLY A 138 -7.36 -16.31 10.68
CA GLY A 138 -7.70 -16.68 12.05
C GLY A 138 -6.59 -17.56 12.62
N ARG A 139 -6.36 -17.49 13.94
CA ARG A 139 -5.51 -18.46 14.64
C ARG A 139 -5.88 -19.85 14.13
N PRO A 140 -4.91 -20.69 13.71
CA PRO A 140 -5.21 -22.04 13.25
C PRO A 140 -6.12 -22.73 14.24
N VAL A 141 -7.20 -23.36 13.76
CA VAL A 141 -8.11 -24.13 14.62
C VAL A 141 -7.25 -25.14 15.36
N VAL A 142 -7.30 -25.09 16.67
CA VAL A 142 -6.53 -25.98 17.50
C VAL A 142 -7.00 -27.40 17.26
N GLN A 143 -6.14 -28.25 16.71
CA GLN A 143 -6.43 -29.66 16.54
C GLN A 143 -5.97 -30.39 17.78
N TYR A 144 -6.92 -30.98 18.50
CA TYR A 144 -6.61 -31.82 19.63
C TYR A 144 -6.09 -33.21 19.16
N PRO A 145 -5.05 -33.77 19.83
CA PRO A 145 -4.57 -35.11 19.50
C PRO A 145 -5.68 -36.17 19.61
N VAL A 146 -5.56 -37.21 18.81
CA VAL A 146 -6.50 -38.34 18.87
C VAL A 146 -6.51 -38.92 20.29
N GLY A 147 -7.70 -39.11 20.87
CA GLY A 147 -7.86 -39.60 22.24
C GLY A 147 -7.81 -38.52 23.33
N TRP A 148 -7.73 -37.25 22.98
CA TRP A 148 -7.70 -36.11 23.91
C TRP A 148 -8.86 -36.14 24.92
N GLU A 149 -10.10 -36.32 24.46
CA GLU A 149 -11.28 -36.31 25.32
C GLU A 149 -11.26 -37.43 26.36
N GLN A 150 -10.82 -38.63 25.95
CA GLN A 150 -10.72 -39.77 26.87
C GLN A 150 -9.65 -39.55 27.95
N CYS A 151 -8.49 -39.02 27.54
CA CYS A 151 -7.43 -38.70 28.50
C CYS A 151 -7.80 -37.52 29.40
N TYR A 152 -8.52 -36.53 28.86
CA TYR A 152 -9.04 -35.41 29.66
C TYR A 152 -10.03 -35.89 30.74
N ALA A 153 -10.95 -36.81 30.40
CA ALA A 153 -11.88 -37.38 31.37
C ALA A 153 -11.15 -38.14 32.51
N LYS A 154 -10.17 -38.99 32.17
CA LYS A 154 -9.33 -39.69 33.16
C LYS A 154 -8.54 -38.74 34.04
N TRP A 155 -7.97 -37.67 33.45
CA TRP A 155 -7.24 -36.63 34.18
C TRP A 155 -8.15 -35.87 35.14
N LYS A 156 -9.34 -35.46 34.66
CA LYS A 156 -10.35 -34.79 35.50
C LYS A 156 -10.81 -35.64 36.69
N ASN A 157 -10.93 -36.95 36.49
CA ASN A 157 -11.27 -37.93 37.54
C ASN A 157 -10.07 -38.28 38.43
N LYS A 158 -8.89 -37.65 38.23
CA LYS A 158 -7.65 -37.95 38.96
C LYS A 158 -7.11 -39.39 38.78
N GLU A 159 -7.54 -40.07 37.71
CA GLU A 159 -7.06 -41.42 37.38
C GLU A 159 -5.64 -41.39 36.77
N ILE A 160 -5.29 -40.31 36.10
CA ILE A 160 -3.95 -40.09 35.54
C ILE A 160 -3.42 -38.75 35.95
N SER A 161 -2.07 -38.63 36.03
CA SER A 161 -1.40 -37.38 36.30
C SER A 161 -1.28 -36.50 35.03
N SER A 162 -1.06 -35.18 35.19
CA SER A 162 -0.79 -34.29 34.04
C SER A 162 0.45 -34.74 33.27
N LYS A 163 1.45 -35.32 33.93
CA LYS A 163 2.65 -35.85 33.30
C LYS A 163 2.30 -37.02 32.38
N THR A 164 1.53 -37.99 32.89
CA THR A 164 1.06 -39.15 32.14
C THR A 164 0.19 -38.75 30.95
N PHE A 165 -0.67 -37.71 31.12
CA PHE A 165 -1.49 -37.21 30.03
C PHE A 165 -0.63 -36.61 28.92
N MET A 166 0.37 -35.76 29.28
CA MET A 166 1.31 -35.20 28.31
C MET A 166 2.08 -36.27 27.53
N GLU A 167 2.57 -37.29 28.23
CA GLU A 167 3.29 -38.44 27.64
C GLU A 167 2.42 -39.21 26.65
N GLN A 168 1.19 -39.51 27.01
CA GLN A 168 0.24 -40.24 26.14
C GLN A 168 -0.12 -39.44 24.89
N MET A 169 -0.17 -38.11 24.97
CA MET A 169 -0.49 -37.26 23.86
C MET A 169 0.75 -36.80 23.07
N GLY A 170 1.97 -37.15 23.49
CA GLY A 170 3.21 -36.70 22.86
C GLY A 170 3.43 -35.20 22.93
N LEU A 171 2.91 -34.52 23.95
CA LEU A 171 2.88 -33.05 24.04
C LEU A 171 3.95 -32.50 24.96
N LYS A 172 4.56 -31.37 24.55
CA LYS A 172 5.39 -30.56 25.45
C LYS A 172 4.51 -29.82 26.45
N LYS A 173 5.07 -29.51 27.63
CA LYS A 173 4.38 -28.87 28.76
C LYS A 173 3.62 -27.58 28.33
N ALA A 174 4.27 -26.67 27.61
CA ALA A 174 3.63 -25.43 27.17
C ALA A 174 2.43 -25.66 26.23
N THR A 175 2.59 -26.56 25.24
CA THR A 175 1.53 -26.91 24.29
C THR A 175 0.34 -27.56 25.03
N PHE A 176 0.61 -28.47 25.98
CA PHE A 176 -0.42 -29.11 26.76
C PHE A 176 -1.30 -28.14 27.54
N TYR A 177 -0.68 -27.20 28.28
CA TYR A 177 -1.45 -26.23 29.06
C TYR A 177 -2.21 -25.22 28.18
N ASN A 178 -1.67 -24.86 27.03
CA ASN A 178 -2.39 -24.03 26.05
C ASN A 178 -3.66 -24.78 25.54
N LEU A 179 -3.50 -26.02 25.08
CA LEU A 179 -4.61 -26.83 24.62
C LEU A 179 -5.66 -27.07 25.72
N LEU A 180 -5.20 -27.27 26.96
CA LEU A 180 -6.06 -27.47 28.10
C LEU A 180 -6.91 -26.23 28.43
N THR A 181 -6.31 -25.05 28.34
CA THR A 181 -7.00 -23.76 28.55
C THR A 181 -8.05 -23.54 27.48
N GLU A 182 -7.69 -23.76 26.20
CA GLU A 182 -8.62 -23.62 25.08
C GLU A 182 -9.78 -24.63 25.19
N TYR A 183 -9.50 -25.89 25.45
CA TYR A 183 -10.52 -26.91 25.62
C TYR A 183 -11.53 -26.58 26.73
N LYS A 184 -11.05 -26.06 27.85
CA LYS A 184 -11.92 -25.60 28.94
C LYS A 184 -12.79 -24.41 28.53
N SER A 185 -12.23 -23.45 27.79
CA SER A 185 -12.98 -22.28 27.33
C SER A 185 -14.04 -22.64 26.29
N GLU A 186 -13.76 -23.59 25.38
CA GLU A 186 -14.73 -24.08 24.39
C GLU A 186 -15.89 -24.85 25.02
N LYS A 187 -15.63 -25.63 26.06
CA LYS A 187 -16.65 -26.44 26.74
C LYS A 187 -17.36 -25.69 27.87
N ASN A 188 -17.01 -24.42 28.15
CA ASN A 188 -17.55 -23.62 29.28
C ASN A 188 -17.41 -24.34 30.65
N ILE A 189 -16.27 -25.01 30.90
CA ILE A 189 -15.98 -25.78 32.10
C ILE A 189 -14.94 -25.10 32.98
#